data_06cdc4a578b02d8187771680b8aa002d
#
_entry.id   06cdc4a578b02d8187771680b8aa002d
#
_cell.length_a   1.000
_cell.length_b   1.000
_cell.length_c   1.000
_cell.angle_alpha   90.00
_cell.angle_beta   90.00
_cell.angle_gamma   90.00
#
_symmetry.space_group_name_H-M   'P 1'
#
loop_
_entity.id
_entity.type
_entity.pdbx_description
1 polymer ?
#
loop_
_entity_poly.entity_id
_entity_poly.type
_entity_poly.pdbx_seq_one_letter_code
_entity_poly.pdbx_strand_id
1 'polypeptide(L)'
;MRTLLGYCYNLTQMVGFPSYGIAIIILTIAIKAILAPLTVKQIKSMKGMQVLQPKMKEIQNKYKNDPKRAQMEIANLYKTMGINPLSGCLPLLVQMPFLIAIFYALQGYPYDPTYESFLWLPSLGETDPLYILPVLSALSTYVMSKQTSTSDVGGQQKIMLIFMPLFIGYISLNFPSGLVIYWVVSNLFQLIQQFFIFRNDGAKEA
;
A
#
# COMPACT_ATOMS: atom_id res chain seq x y z
N MET A 1 -15.14 6.19 -11.64
CA MET A 1 -14.27 4.99 -11.74
C MET A 1 -14.73 4.00 -12.81
N ARG A 2 -16.01 3.59 -12.88
CA ARG A 2 -16.50 2.69 -13.95
C ARG A 2 -16.18 3.20 -15.35
N THR A 3 -16.44 4.47 -15.65
CA THR A 3 -16.12 5.11 -16.94
C THR A 3 -14.62 5.05 -17.25
N LEU A 4 -13.76 5.30 -16.26
CA LEU A 4 -12.31 5.22 -16.43
C LEU A 4 -11.85 3.78 -16.71
N LEU A 5 -12.44 2.80 -16.02
CA LEU A 5 -12.18 1.39 -16.32
C LEU A 5 -12.59 1.03 -17.75
N GLY A 6 -13.74 1.52 -18.21
CA GLY A 6 -14.19 1.35 -19.58
C GLY A 6 -13.22 1.95 -20.60
N TYR A 7 -12.70 3.15 -20.36
CA TYR A 7 -11.66 3.73 -21.23
C TYR A 7 -10.38 2.90 -21.25
N CYS A 8 -9.92 2.41 -20.08
CA CYS A 8 -8.75 1.53 -20.03
C CYS A 8 -8.99 0.21 -20.77
N TYR A 9 -10.22 -0.35 -20.68
CA TYR A 9 -10.60 -1.54 -21.42
C TYR A 9 -10.61 -1.29 -22.93
N ASN A 10 -11.17 -0.18 -23.38
CA ASN A 10 -11.15 0.21 -24.82
C ASN A 10 -9.70 0.34 -25.33
N LEU A 11 -8.77 0.85 -24.52
CA LEU A 11 -7.37 0.88 -24.89
C LEU A 11 -6.80 -0.54 -25.10
N THR A 12 -7.17 -1.51 -24.25
CA THR A 12 -6.73 -2.90 -24.42
C THR A 12 -7.28 -3.52 -25.68
N GLN A 13 -8.52 -3.19 -26.05
CA GLN A 13 -9.13 -3.61 -27.32
C GLN A 13 -8.39 -3.03 -28.54
N MET A 14 -8.04 -1.74 -28.52
CA MET A 14 -7.29 -1.09 -29.61
C MET A 14 -5.93 -1.73 -29.87
N VAL A 15 -5.29 -2.24 -28.82
CA VAL A 15 -3.99 -2.94 -28.91
C VAL A 15 -4.15 -4.42 -29.30
N GLY A 16 -5.38 -4.91 -29.44
CA GLY A 16 -5.67 -6.29 -29.86
C GLY A 16 -5.67 -7.33 -28.73
N PHE A 17 -5.60 -6.90 -27.47
CA PHE A 17 -5.62 -7.77 -26.28
C PHE A 17 -6.72 -7.35 -25.30
N PRO A 18 -8.01 -7.54 -25.64
CA PRO A 18 -9.12 -7.15 -24.77
C PRO A 18 -9.06 -7.92 -23.45
N SER A 19 -8.85 -7.21 -22.33
CA SER A 19 -8.74 -7.80 -20.99
C SER A 19 -9.08 -6.78 -19.90
N TYR A 20 -10.07 -7.09 -19.09
CA TYR A 20 -10.39 -6.26 -17.91
C TYR A 20 -9.30 -6.31 -16.83
N GLY A 21 -8.58 -7.43 -16.71
CA GLY A 21 -7.44 -7.52 -15.79
C GLY A 21 -6.33 -6.54 -16.14
N ILE A 22 -5.96 -6.46 -17.44
CA ILE A 22 -4.99 -5.47 -17.93
C ILE A 22 -5.55 -4.05 -17.75
N ALA A 23 -6.84 -3.82 -18.00
CA ALA A 23 -7.48 -2.53 -17.80
C ALA A 23 -7.39 -2.06 -16.33
N ILE A 24 -7.59 -2.95 -15.36
CA ILE A 24 -7.41 -2.66 -13.93
C ILE A 24 -5.96 -2.29 -13.62
N ILE A 25 -4.99 -3.01 -14.19
CA ILE A 25 -3.56 -2.71 -14.02
C ILE A 25 -3.21 -1.33 -14.56
N ILE A 26 -3.63 -1.02 -15.79
CA ILE A 26 -3.40 0.29 -16.44
C ILE A 26 -4.04 1.41 -15.60
N LEU A 27 -5.29 1.24 -15.18
CA LEU A 27 -6.00 2.20 -14.34
C LEU A 27 -5.26 2.43 -13.02
N THR A 28 -4.78 1.36 -12.39
CA THR A 28 -4.01 1.43 -11.14
C THR A 28 -2.73 2.23 -11.31
N ILE A 29 -1.96 1.91 -12.37
CA ILE A 29 -0.71 2.61 -12.68
C ILE A 29 -0.98 4.09 -12.97
N ALA A 30 -2.02 4.42 -13.74
CA ALA A 30 -2.39 5.79 -14.05
C ALA A 30 -2.74 6.59 -12.78
N ILE A 31 -3.56 6.03 -11.89
CA ILE A 31 -3.89 6.64 -10.60
C ILE A 31 -2.64 6.85 -9.76
N LYS A 32 -1.78 5.83 -9.66
CA LYS A 32 -0.53 5.91 -8.88
C LYS A 32 0.46 6.92 -9.48
N ALA A 33 0.53 7.04 -10.80
CA ALA A 33 1.35 8.04 -11.47
C ALA A 33 0.88 9.47 -11.17
N ILE A 34 -0.43 9.72 -11.21
CA ILE A 34 -1.02 11.01 -10.84
C ILE A 34 -0.75 11.34 -9.37
N LEU A 35 -0.84 10.35 -8.48
CA LEU A 35 -0.58 10.51 -7.05
C LEU A 35 0.91 10.48 -6.70
N ALA A 36 1.80 10.21 -7.64
CA ALA A 36 3.24 10.08 -7.40
C ALA A 36 3.86 11.25 -6.62
N PRO A 37 3.60 12.54 -6.94
CA PRO A 37 4.19 13.65 -6.18
C PRO A 37 3.73 13.65 -4.72
N LEU A 38 2.49 13.26 -4.43
CA LEU A 38 2.00 13.13 -3.07
C LEU A 38 2.66 11.94 -2.35
N THR A 39 2.75 10.79 -3.04
CA THR A 39 3.37 9.57 -2.50
C THR A 39 4.85 9.79 -2.19
N VAL A 40 5.59 10.53 -3.03
CA VAL A 40 6.99 10.90 -2.76
C VAL A 40 7.12 11.68 -1.46
N LYS A 41 6.26 12.68 -1.22
CA LYS A 41 6.25 13.43 0.04
C LYS A 41 5.95 12.53 1.25
N GLN A 42 5.01 11.60 1.11
CA GLN A 42 4.67 10.63 2.14
C GLN A 42 5.86 9.71 2.47
N ILE A 43 6.53 9.14 1.45
CA ILE A 43 7.68 8.26 1.62
C ILE A 43 8.83 8.99 2.32
N LYS A 44 9.11 10.24 1.93
CA LYS A 44 10.15 11.07 2.61
C LYS A 44 9.81 11.34 4.07
N SER A 45 8.55 11.62 4.38
CA SER A 45 8.10 11.81 5.76
C SER A 45 8.21 10.53 6.59
N MET A 46 7.91 9.37 6.00
CA MET A 46 8.10 8.07 6.64
C MET A 46 9.57 7.76 6.90
N LYS A 47 10.48 8.10 5.96
CA LYS A 47 11.93 8.00 6.18
C LYS A 47 12.38 8.85 7.37
N GLY A 48 11.89 10.08 7.49
CA GLY A 48 12.15 10.93 8.67
C GLY A 48 11.74 10.26 9.99
N MET A 49 10.60 9.59 10.02
CA MET A 49 10.18 8.82 11.19
C MET A 49 11.10 7.63 11.49
N GLN A 50 11.62 6.94 10.47
CA GLN A 50 12.57 5.85 10.64
C GLN A 50 13.86 6.32 11.33
N VAL A 51 14.38 7.48 10.94
CA VAL A 51 15.59 8.07 11.56
C VAL A 51 15.38 8.41 13.03
N LEU A 52 14.14 8.73 13.45
CA LEU A 52 13.83 9.02 14.85
C LEU A 52 13.63 7.77 15.72
N GLN A 53 13.41 6.60 15.13
CA GLN A 53 13.11 5.39 15.89
C GLN A 53 14.17 5.02 16.94
N PRO A 54 15.51 5.05 16.68
CA PRO A 54 16.49 4.75 17.70
C PRO A 54 16.39 5.70 18.91
N LYS A 55 16.18 7.01 18.67
CA LYS A 55 16.00 8.00 19.74
C LYS A 55 14.72 7.75 20.54
N MET A 56 13.64 7.37 19.87
CA MET A 56 12.40 6.99 20.55
C MET A 56 12.58 5.77 21.44
N LYS A 57 13.36 4.78 21.00
CA LYS A 57 13.68 3.59 21.77
C LYS A 57 14.53 3.91 22.99
N GLU A 58 15.50 4.80 22.88
CA GLU A 58 16.28 5.32 24.01
C GLU A 58 15.39 5.98 25.05
N ILE A 59 14.44 6.83 24.62
CA ILE A 59 13.45 7.47 25.52
C ILE A 59 12.59 6.42 26.20
N GLN A 60 12.05 5.44 25.45
CA GLN A 60 11.23 4.36 26.00
C GLN A 60 12.00 3.53 27.05
N ASN A 61 13.25 3.22 26.78
CA ASN A 61 14.12 2.49 27.72
C ASN A 61 14.43 3.32 28.96
N LYS A 62 14.72 4.61 28.79
CA LYS A 62 15.04 5.54 29.90
C LYS A 62 13.85 5.72 30.84
N TYR A 63 12.63 5.79 30.29
CA TYR A 63 11.40 6.01 31.07
C TYR A 63 10.52 4.75 31.12
N LYS A 64 11.14 3.57 31.17
CA LYS A 64 10.44 2.28 31.18
C LYS A 64 9.38 2.14 32.28
N ASN A 65 9.66 2.76 33.46
CA ASN A 65 8.77 2.74 34.64
C ASN A 65 7.80 3.93 34.67
N ASP A 66 7.88 4.87 33.71
CA ASP A 66 7.00 6.04 33.60
C ASP A 66 6.55 6.23 32.14
N PRO A 67 5.53 5.47 31.70
CA PRO A 67 5.06 5.49 30.33
C PRO A 67 4.47 6.86 29.94
N LYS A 68 3.92 7.63 30.90
CA LYS A 68 3.40 8.97 30.61
C LYS A 68 4.52 9.94 30.25
N ARG A 69 5.62 9.90 31.00
CA ARG A 69 6.79 10.71 30.73
C ARG A 69 7.46 10.31 29.41
N ALA A 70 7.55 9.01 29.13
CA ALA A 70 8.04 8.52 27.84
C ALA A 70 7.24 9.09 26.67
N GLN A 71 5.90 9.09 26.74
CA GLN A 71 5.03 9.64 25.70
C GLN A 71 5.23 11.15 25.53
N MET A 72 5.35 11.91 26.62
CA MET A 72 5.63 13.36 26.57
C MET A 72 6.96 13.67 25.89
N GLU A 73 8.02 12.94 26.26
CA GLU A 73 9.35 13.13 25.64
C GLU A 73 9.37 12.75 24.17
N ILE A 74 8.67 11.68 23.77
CA ILE A 74 8.50 11.31 22.37
C ILE A 74 7.73 12.39 21.61
N ALA A 75 6.64 12.94 22.19
CA ALA A 75 5.89 14.03 21.58
C ALA A 75 6.75 15.29 21.41
N ASN A 76 7.60 15.60 22.40
CA ASN A 76 8.57 16.70 22.32
C ASN A 76 9.62 16.45 21.24
N LEU A 77 10.13 15.22 21.12
CA LEU A 77 11.06 14.83 20.05
C LEU A 77 10.46 15.07 18.66
N TYR A 78 9.21 14.66 18.44
CA TYR A 78 8.53 14.93 17.18
C TYR A 78 8.39 16.43 16.87
N LYS A 79 8.02 17.25 17.89
CA LYS A 79 7.92 18.70 17.75
C LYS A 79 9.26 19.34 17.41
N THR A 80 10.31 18.96 18.14
CA THR A 80 11.66 19.51 17.97
C THR A 80 12.24 19.18 16.59
N MET A 81 11.95 17.99 16.09
CA MET A 81 12.44 17.54 14.78
C MET A 81 11.49 17.92 13.61
N GLY A 82 10.37 18.59 13.91
CA GLY A 82 9.41 19.01 12.90
C GLY A 82 8.74 17.87 12.14
N ILE A 83 8.67 16.67 12.74
CA ILE A 83 8.12 15.47 12.10
C ILE A 83 6.71 15.21 12.63
N ASN A 84 5.76 15.04 11.71
CA ASN A 84 4.39 14.72 12.07
C ASN A 84 4.22 13.19 12.25
N PRO A 85 3.84 12.69 13.44
CA PRO A 85 3.65 11.26 13.68
C PRO A 85 2.53 10.64 12.83
N LEU A 86 1.55 11.43 12.37
CA LEU A 86 0.47 10.97 11.50
C LEU A 86 0.93 10.67 10.07
N SER A 87 2.13 11.08 9.69
CA SER A 87 2.66 10.81 8.34
C SER A 87 2.83 9.31 8.03
N GLY A 88 2.99 8.48 9.06
CA GLY A 88 3.06 7.02 8.91
C GLY A 88 1.74 6.36 8.47
N CYS A 89 0.59 6.91 8.87
CA CYS A 89 -0.73 6.41 8.47
C CYS A 89 -1.33 7.15 7.25
N LEU A 90 -0.71 8.25 6.81
CA LEU A 90 -1.19 9.06 5.69
C LEU A 90 -1.36 8.26 4.39
N PRO A 91 -0.47 7.30 4.02
CA PRO A 91 -0.68 6.46 2.83
C PRO A 91 -1.99 5.70 2.87
N LEU A 92 -2.36 5.14 4.04
CA LEU A 92 -3.62 4.42 4.20
C LEU A 92 -4.83 5.35 4.05
N LEU A 93 -4.79 6.54 4.64
CA LEU A 93 -5.87 7.53 4.55
C LEU A 93 -6.09 7.99 3.10
N VAL A 94 -5.02 8.20 2.35
CA VAL A 94 -5.12 8.56 0.92
C VAL A 94 -5.60 7.37 0.09
N GLN A 95 -5.21 6.15 0.44
CA GLN A 95 -5.59 4.93 -0.28
C GLN A 95 -7.06 4.58 -0.12
N MET A 96 -7.68 4.86 1.05
CA MET A 96 -9.06 4.46 1.37
C MET A 96 -10.11 4.96 0.36
N PRO A 97 -10.16 6.24 -0.03
CA PRO A 97 -11.11 6.71 -1.03
C PRO A 97 -10.99 5.98 -2.38
N PHE A 98 -9.76 5.68 -2.81
CA PHE A 98 -9.52 4.97 -4.06
C PHE A 98 -9.93 3.50 -3.95
N LEU A 99 -9.64 2.85 -2.83
CA LEU A 99 -10.05 1.48 -2.57
C LEU A 99 -11.58 1.34 -2.62
N ILE A 100 -12.29 2.24 -1.92
CA ILE A 100 -13.75 2.27 -1.90
C ILE A 100 -14.30 2.55 -3.31
N ALA A 101 -13.74 3.52 -4.02
CA ALA A 101 -14.19 3.88 -5.35
C ALA A 101 -13.99 2.74 -6.38
N ILE A 102 -12.90 1.99 -6.26
CA ILE A 102 -12.63 0.82 -7.12
C ILE A 102 -13.52 -0.35 -6.72
N PHE A 103 -13.70 -0.60 -5.41
CA PHE A 103 -14.63 -1.64 -4.94
C PHE A 103 -16.02 -1.46 -5.55
N TYR A 104 -16.60 -0.26 -5.44
CA TYR A 104 -17.91 0.04 -6.05
C TYR A 104 -17.89 0.07 -7.58
N ALA A 105 -16.74 0.34 -8.19
CA ALA A 105 -16.62 0.28 -9.64
C ALA A 105 -16.66 -1.14 -10.16
N LEU A 106 -16.00 -2.07 -9.47
CA LEU A 106 -15.90 -3.48 -9.87
C LEU A 106 -17.11 -4.30 -9.42
N GLN A 107 -17.74 -3.92 -8.29
CA GLN A 107 -18.94 -4.61 -7.80
C GLN A 107 -20.10 -4.41 -8.77
N GLY A 108 -20.59 -5.50 -9.36
CA GLY A 108 -21.66 -5.48 -10.34
C GLY A 108 -21.30 -4.73 -11.63
N TYR A 109 -20.01 -4.70 -11.98
CA TYR A 109 -19.57 -4.24 -13.29
C TYR A 109 -20.08 -5.21 -14.36
N PRO A 110 -20.68 -4.73 -15.47
CA PRO A 110 -21.14 -5.58 -16.54
C PRO A 110 -19.93 -6.05 -17.38
N TYR A 111 -19.20 -7.03 -16.87
CA TYR A 111 -18.12 -7.65 -17.61
C TYR A 111 -18.68 -8.37 -18.84
N ASP A 112 -17.99 -8.27 -19.97
CA ASP A 112 -18.25 -9.14 -21.09
C ASP A 112 -17.76 -10.55 -20.73
N PRO A 113 -18.63 -11.57 -20.73
CA PRO A 113 -18.25 -12.94 -20.33
C PRO A 113 -17.07 -13.52 -21.12
N THR A 114 -16.85 -13.01 -22.35
CA THR A 114 -15.73 -13.44 -23.20
C THR A 114 -14.37 -12.96 -22.67
N TYR A 115 -14.33 -11.84 -21.93
CA TYR A 115 -13.09 -11.15 -21.54
C TYR A 115 -12.97 -10.91 -20.03
N GLU A 116 -13.89 -11.48 -19.21
CA GLU A 116 -13.86 -11.33 -17.75
C GLU A 116 -12.80 -12.19 -17.07
N SER A 117 -12.31 -13.24 -17.76
CA SER A 117 -11.24 -14.09 -17.26
C SER A 117 -9.88 -13.39 -17.35
N PHE A 118 -9.00 -13.65 -16.38
CA PHE A 118 -7.65 -13.11 -16.36
C PHE A 118 -6.67 -14.09 -15.70
N LEU A 119 -5.67 -14.54 -16.45
CA LEU A 119 -4.69 -15.55 -16.01
C LEU A 119 -5.40 -16.84 -15.54
N TRP A 120 -5.36 -17.14 -14.24
CA TRP A 120 -6.03 -18.30 -13.63
C TRP A 120 -7.42 -17.96 -13.07
N LEU A 121 -7.85 -16.72 -13.17
CA LEU A 121 -9.12 -16.24 -12.63
C LEU A 121 -10.22 -16.43 -13.67
N PRO A 122 -11.29 -17.17 -13.36
CA PRO A 122 -12.42 -17.33 -14.28
C PRO A 122 -13.25 -16.03 -14.40
N SER A 123 -13.36 -15.26 -13.30
CA SER A 123 -14.05 -13.98 -13.28
C SER A 123 -13.35 -13.00 -12.32
N LEU A 124 -13.24 -11.73 -12.75
CA LEU A 124 -12.70 -10.65 -11.91
C LEU A 124 -13.69 -10.15 -10.86
N GLY A 125 -14.97 -10.48 -11.03
CA GLY A 125 -16.04 -10.17 -10.08
C GLY A 125 -16.13 -11.15 -8.92
N GLU A 126 -15.50 -12.33 -9.05
CA GLU A 126 -15.51 -13.40 -8.05
C GLU A 126 -14.19 -13.46 -7.26
N THR A 127 -14.20 -14.26 -6.20
CA THR A 127 -13.00 -14.50 -5.38
C THR A 127 -12.01 -15.40 -6.13
N ASP A 128 -10.74 -15.33 -5.78
CA ASP A 128 -9.69 -16.17 -6.38
C ASP A 128 -9.82 -17.63 -5.91
N PRO A 129 -10.14 -18.58 -6.82
CA PRO A 129 -10.33 -19.98 -6.46
C PRO A 129 -9.04 -20.69 -6.04
N LEU A 130 -7.87 -20.19 -6.43
CA LEU A 130 -6.57 -20.76 -6.08
C LEU A 130 -5.90 -20.07 -4.90
N TYR A 131 -6.51 -19.02 -4.33
CA TYR A 131 -5.96 -18.26 -3.20
C TYR A 131 -4.59 -17.62 -3.45
N ILE A 132 -4.15 -17.53 -4.71
CA ILE A 132 -2.85 -16.95 -5.08
C ILE A 132 -2.85 -15.46 -4.80
N LEU A 133 -3.92 -14.74 -5.19
CA LEU A 133 -4.04 -13.29 -4.95
C LEU A 133 -4.07 -12.92 -3.47
N PRO A 134 -4.81 -13.59 -2.58
CA PRO A 134 -4.73 -13.38 -1.14
C PRO A 134 -3.31 -13.52 -0.58
N VAL A 135 -2.57 -14.54 -1.02
CA VAL A 135 -1.17 -14.74 -0.62
C VAL A 135 -0.28 -13.61 -1.14
N LEU A 136 -0.45 -13.23 -2.42
CA LEU A 136 0.30 -12.11 -3.01
C LEU A 136 -0.02 -10.78 -2.33
N SER A 137 -1.28 -10.55 -1.93
CA SER A 137 -1.68 -9.35 -1.21
C SER A 137 -1.03 -9.27 0.16
N ALA A 138 -0.99 -10.38 0.90
CA ALA A 138 -0.30 -10.48 2.18
C ALA A 138 1.22 -10.26 2.02
N LEU A 139 1.83 -10.94 1.05
CA LEU A 139 3.27 -10.87 0.81
C LEU A 139 3.70 -9.46 0.38
N SER A 140 3.01 -8.86 -0.59
CA SER A 140 3.30 -7.49 -1.05
C SER A 140 3.13 -6.46 0.06
N THR A 141 2.10 -6.60 0.90
CA THR A 141 1.87 -5.75 2.07
C THR A 141 2.98 -5.94 3.12
N TYR A 142 3.42 -7.17 3.36
CA TYR A 142 4.52 -7.46 4.27
C TYR A 142 5.83 -6.84 3.81
N VAL A 143 6.20 -7.01 2.53
CA VAL A 143 7.43 -6.43 1.96
C VAL A 143 7.38 -4.90 2.06
N MET A 144 6.25 -4.29 1.73
CA MET A 144 6.05 -2.85 1.85
C MET A 144 6.18 -2.36 3.30
N SER A 145 5.56 -3.06 4.24
CA SER A 145 5.66 -2.74 5.68
C SER A 145 7.07 -2.91 6.21
N LYS A 146 7.80 -3.92 5.74
CA LYS A 146 9.20 -4.16 6.12
C LYS A 146 10.13 -3.07 5.60
N GLN A 147 9.92 -2.55 4.40
CA GLN A 147 10.71 -1.44 3.86
C GLN A 147 10.50 -0.12 4.64
N THR A 148 9.32 0.05 5.24
CA THR A 148 9.00 1.25 6.02
C THR A 148 9.32 1.11 7.50
N SER A 149 9.60 -0.10 7.97
CA SER A 149 9.99 -0.40 9.36
C SER A 149 11.52 -0.45 9.49
N THR A 150 12.04 -0.02 10.62
CA THR A 150 13.46 -0.22 10.96
C THR A 150 13.69 -1.60 11.58
N SER A 151 14.94 -2.06 11.56
CA SER A 151 15.34 -3.39 12.06
C SER A 151 15.01 -3.62 13.55
N ASP A 152 14.83 -2.54 14.30
CA ASP A 152 14.65 -2.53 15.77
C ASP A 152 13.23 -2.08 16.15
N VAL A 153 12.24 -2.83 15.70
CA VAL A 153 10.82 -2.51 15.89
C VAL A 153 10.40 -2.81 17.33
N GLY A 154 9.91 -1.81 18.07
CA GLY A 154 9.28 -2.01 19.38
C GLY A 154 8.05 -2.94 19.28
N GLY A 155 7.65 -3.58 20.40
CA GLY A 155 6.64 -4.63 20.40
C GLY A 155 5.35 -4.31 19.64
N GLN A 156 4.81 -3.09 19.79
CA GLN A 156 3.59 -2.65 19.10
C GLN A 156 3.77 -2.54 17.58
N GLN A 157 4.91 -2.06 17.12
CA GLN A 157 5.24 -1.93 15.71
C GLN A 157 5.46 -3.30 15.05
N LYS A 158 6.04 -4.26 15.81
CA LYS A 158 6.24 -5.64 15.37
C LYS A 158 4.90 -6.37 15.15
N ILE A 159 3.94 -6.14 16.05
CA ILE A 159 2.58 -6.66 15.88
C ILE A 159 1.98 -6.11 14.58
N MET A 160 2.08 -4.82 14.34
CA MET A 160 1.53 -4.19 13.14
C MET A 160 2.21 -4.68 11.85
N LEU A 161 3.51 -4.96 11.90
CA LEU A 161 4.30 -5.51 10.78
C LEU A 161 3.82 -6.90 10.34
N ILE A 162 3.35 -7.71 11.26
CA ILE A 162 2.89 -9.09 10.99
C ILE A 162 1.37 -9.14 10.86
N PHE A 163 0.65 -8.49 11.76
CA PHE A 163 -0.80 -8.54 11.81
C PHE A 163 -1.44 -7.93 10.55
N MET A 164 -0.98 -6.76 10.11
CA MET A 164 -1.59 -6.05 8.98
C MET A 164 -1.50 -6.84 7.67
N PRO A 165 -0.36 -7.41 7.25
CA PRO A 165 -0.29 -8.27 6.08
C PRO A 165 -1.19 -9.51 6.17
N LEU A 166 -1.23 -10.18 7.32
CA LEU A 166 -2.10 -11.33 7.52
C LEU A 166 -3.58 -10.94 7.46
N PHE A 167 -3.94 -9.82 8.06
CA PHE A 167 -5.31 -9.29 8.03
C PHE A 167 -5.74 -8.94 6.61
N ILE A 168 -4.88 -8.27 5.82
CA ILE A 168 -5.15 -7.97 4.41
C ILE A 168 -5.29 -9.24 3.58
N GLY A 169 -4.40 -10.23 3.78
CA GLY A 169 -4.53 -11.53 3.13
C GLY A 169 -5.85 -12.23 3.46
N TYR A 170 -6.23 -12.23 4.73
CA TYR A 170 -7.50 -12.83 5.18
C TYR A 170 -8.73 -12.14 4.57
N ILE A 171 -8.77 -10.81 4.58
CA ILE A 171 -9.89 -10.07 3.96
C ILE A 171 -9.93 -10.32 2.44
N SER A 172 -8.78 -10.44 1.79
CA SER A 172 -8.66 -10.70 0.36
C SER A 172 -9.29 -12.03 -0.07
N LEU A 173 -9.49 -12.98 0.85
CA LEU A 173 -10.21 -14.23 0.59
C LEU A 173 -11.69 -14.00 0.22
N ASN A 174 -12.26 -12.90 0.69
CA ASN A 174 -13.68 -12.58 0.50
C ASN A 174 -13.92 -11.45 -0.51
N PHE A 175 -12.85 -10.90 -1.08
CA PHE A 175 -12.94 -9.80 -2.03
C PHE A 175 -12.90 -10.27 -3.47
N PRO A 176 -13.58 -9.56 -4.40
CA PRO A 176 -13.46 -9.80 -5.83
C PRO A 176 -12.01 -9.75 -6.28
N SER A 177 -11.61 -10.69 -7.14
CA SER A 177 -10.24 -10.82 -7.66
C SER A 177 -9.71 -9.52 -8.28
N GLY A 178 -10.56 -8.77 -8.99
CA GLY A 178 -10.19 -7.47 -9.57
C GLY A 178 -9.75 -6.44 -8.53
N LEU A 179 -10.37 -6.44 -7.33
CA LEU A 179 -9.97 -5.55 -6.24
C LEU A 179 -8.62 -5.97 -5.64
N VAL A 180 -8.39 -7.28 -5.51
CA VAL A 180 -7.12 -7.80 -4.98
C VAL A 180 -5.98 -7.55 -5.96
N ILE A 181 -6.22 -7.67 -7.29
CA ILE A 181 -5.26 -7.26 -8.33
C ILE A 181 -4.88 -5.78 -8.15
N TYR A 182 -5.88 -4.90 -8.02
CA TYR A 182 -5.62 -3.49 -7.75
C TYR A 182 -4.73 -3.29 -6.53
N TRP A 183 -5.00 -4.00 -5.43
CA TRP A 183 -4.22 -3.91 -4.19
C TRP A 183 -2.77 -4.34 -4.40
N VAL A 184 -2.56 -5.51 -5.00
CA VAL A 184 -1.21 -6.05 -5.27
C VAL A 184 -0.43 -5.12 -6.20
N VAL A 185 -1.02 -4.67 -7.31
CA VAL A 185 -0.37 -3.75 -8.26
C VAL A 185 -0.06 -2.40 -7.60
N SER A 186 -0.96 -1.89 -6.75
CA SER A 186 -0.73 -0.68 -5.96
C SER A 186 0.47 -0.81 -5.04
N ASN A 187 0.60 -1.94 -4.35
CA ASN A 187 1.74 -2.22 -3.46
C ASN A 187 3.04 -2.33 -4.26
N LEU A 188 3.03 -3.06 -5.37
CA LEU A 188 4.22 -3.21 -6.24
C LEU A 188 4.69 -1.86 -6.79
N PHE A 189 3.78 -1.03 -7.26
CA PHE A 189 4.11 0.32 -7.73
C PHE A 189 4.74 1.16 -6.62
N GLN A 190 4.19 1.10 -5.41
CA GLN A 190 4.72 1.83 -4.26
C GLN A 190 6.08 1.30 -3.81
N LEU A 191 6.31 -0.03 -3.86
CA LEU A 191 7.62 -0.63 -3.60
C LEU A 191 8.68 -0.12 -4.57
N ILE A 192 8.35 -0.04 -5.87
CA ILE A 192 9.23 0.50 -6.90
C ILE A 192 9.55 1.98 -6.60
N GLN A 193 8.54 2.79 -6.29
CA GLN A 193 8.75 4.19 -5.92
C GLN A 193 9.67 4.35 -4.69
N GLN A 194 9.42 3.56 -3.64
CA GLN A 194 10.25 3.59 -2.43
C GLN A 194 11.70 3.22 -2.72
N PHE A 195 11.92 2.18 -3.53
CA PHE A 195 13.27 1.76 -3.92
C PHE A 195 14.04 2.88 -4.61
N PHE A 196 13.43 3.58 -5.58
CA PHE A 196 14.08 4.68 -6.28
C PHE A 196 14.34 5.89 -5.38
N ILE A 197 13.40 6.23 -4.48
CA ILE A 197 13.53 7.36 -3.58
C ILE A 197 14.65 7.10 -2.56
N PHE A 198 14.68 5.92 -1.95
CA PHE A 198 15.70 5.59 -0.94
C PHE A 198 17.10 5.50 -1.57
N ARG A 199 17.22 4.98 -2.78
CA ARG A 199 18.48 4.93 -3.52
C ARG A 199 19.02 6.35 -3.84
N ASN A 200 18.17 7.24 -4.30
CA ASN A 200 18.58 8.61 -4.66
C ASN A 200 18.95 9.46 -3.44
N ASP A 201 18.33 9.23 -2.30
CA ASP A 201 18.68 9.95 -1.07
C ASP A 201 20.00 9.44 -0.47
N GLY A 202 20.29 8.13 -0.55
CA GLY A 202 21.58 7.57 -0.13
C GLY A 202 22.77 8.05 -0.97
N ALA A 203 22.54 8.38 -2.26
CA ALA A 203 23.55 8.94 -3.15
C ALA A 203 23.83 10.44 -2.90
N LYS A 204 22.99 11.14 -2.13
CA LYS A 204 23.19 12.57 -1.77
C LYS A 204 23.88 12.76 -0.43
N GLU A 205 23.93 11.70 0.40
CA GLU A 205 24.56 11.70 1.71
C GLU A 205 25.98 11.10 1.68
N ALA A 206 26.42 10.55 0.54
CA ALA A 206 27.76 10.05 0.26
C ALA A 206 28.58 11.07 -0.54
#